data_e9dcd0d2a5a1bd810548a993a11aeb6b
#
_entry.id   e9dcd0d2a5a1bd810548a993a11aeb6b
#
_cell.length_a   1.000
_cell.length_b   1.000
_cell.length_c   1.000
_cell.angle_alpha   90.00
_cell.angle_beta   90.00
_cell.angle_gamma   90.00
#
_symmetry.space_group_name_H-M   'P 1'
#
loop_
_entity.id
_entity.type
_entity.pdbx_description
1 polymer ?
#
loop_
_entity_poly.entity_id
_entity_poly.type
_entity_poly.pdbx_seq_one_letter_code
_entity_poly.pdbx_strand_id
1 'polypeptide(L)'
;MANIKVTVLMSTYNGHKYIKEQLDSLLRQTGVELRIIIRDDGSKDDTINILADYESTHSNIIIIRDVNCGAEESFNKLCKYALNQEPTDYYAFCDKDDVWEDDKLKVAVRKLQKLNSSRPNLYFSNLKMVDENLSYMRDFYQNGEVFTDKNKTLVQIFTYGCTCVFNHRALEAYCKIAHNQVLHDNWIYALCSYLGNVVYDPIGHILYRQHGNNLSGHKETGISLIKLRLGRAFKGNLGHDFETMAKQLLFYRNEIEHQDLKLINHVAFYRKKMLSKLFLLCSLKFRTGNLFKDLCIKYRVMLNSL
;
A
#
# COMPACT_ATOMS: atom_id res chain seq x y z
N MET A 1 13.49 24.08 -15.28
CA MET A 1 12.61 23.56 -14.20
C MET A 1 13.45 22.69 -13.31
N ALA A 2 13.35 22.80 -11.98
CA ALA A 2 14.07 21.91 -11.08
C ALA A 2 13.65 20.46 -11.35
N ASN A 3 14.61 19.53 -11.36
CA ASN A 3 14.31 18.11 -11.51
C ASN A 3 13.53 17.65 -10.28
N ILE A 4 12.39 17.00 -10.49
CA ILE A 4 11.56 16.44 -9.41
C ILE A 4 12.27 15.21 -8.86
N LYS A 5 12.54 15.21 -7.57
CA LYS A 5 13.24 14.11 -6.89
C LYS A 5 12.24 13.08 -6.34
N VAL A 6 12.45 11.82 -6.66
CA VAL A 6 11.64 10.70 -6.17
C VAL A 6 12.52 9.65 -5.51
N THR A 7 12.18 9.25 -4.29
CA THR A 7 12.82 8.12 -3.61
C THR A 7 11.93 6.88 -3.69
N VAL A 8 12.46 5.81 -4.29
CA VAL A 8 11.84 4.48 -4.27
C VAL A 8 12.28 3.73 -3.03
N LEU A 9 11.33 3.19 -2.29
CA LEU A 9 11.51 2.40 -1.07
C LEU A 9 11.20 0.94 -1.40
N MET A 10 12.22 0.11 -1.57
CA MET A 10 12.10 -1.29 -1.92
C MET A 10 12.43 -2.19 -0.72
N SER A 11 11.54 -3.12 -0.40
CA SER A 11 11.82 -4.22 0.51
C SER A 11 12.05 -5.51 -0.27
N THR A 12 13.12 -6.24 0.02
CA THR A 12 13.42 -7.53 -0.62
C THR A 12 13.75 -8.60 0.41
N TYR A 13 13.34 -9.84 0.10
CA TYR A 13 13.71 -11.06 0.81
C TYR A 13 13.65 -12.22 -0.16
N ASN A 14 14.78 -12.93 -0.38
CA ASN A 14 14.92 -14.04 -1.33
C ASN A 14 14.33 -13.69 -2.71
N GLY A 15 14.87 -12.63 -3.32
CA GLY A 15 14.36 -12.04 -4.56
C GLY A 15 15.16 -12.39 -5.82
N HIS A 16 16.22 -13.24 -5.73
CA HIS A 16 17.21 -13.44 -6.79
C HIS A 16 16.60 -13.68 -8.18
N LYS A 17 15.43 -14.32 -8.24
CA LYS A 17 14.79 -14.69 -9.51
C LYS A 17 14.31 -13.49 -10.33
N TYR A 18 13.85 -12.41 -9.69
CA TYR A 18 13.18 -11.32 -10.37
C TYR A 18 13.76 -9.93 -10.10
N ILE A 19 14.58 -9.79 -9.04
CA ILE A 19 15.05 -8.48 -8.56
C ILE A 19 15.83 -7.70 -9.61
N LYS A 20 16.56 -8.39 -10.50
CA LYS A 20 17.31 -7.75 -11.58
C LYS A 20 16.39 -7.03 -12.56
N GLU A 21 15.33 -7.70 -13.05
CA GLU A 21 14.35 -7.10 -13.95
C GLU A 21 13.64 -5.91 -13.29
N GLN A 22 13.31 -6.04 -11.98
CA GLN A 22 12.71 -4.96 -11.23
C GLN A 22 13.65 -3.75 -11.14
N LEU A 23 14.92 -3.93 -10.77
CA LEU A 23 15.90 -2.86 -10.67
C LEU A 23 16.14 -2.18 -12.02
N ASP A 24 16.29 -2.96 -13.10
CA ASP A 24 16.40 -2.44 -14.46
C ASP A 24 15.20 -1.57 -14.83
N SER A 25 13.99 -1.95 -14.43
CA SER A 25 12.77 -1.17 -14.69
C SER A 25 12.73 0.15 -13.90
N LEU A 26 13.28 0.16 -12.68
CA LEU A 26 13.42 1.40 -11.91
C LEU A 26 14.44 2.35 -12.54
N LEU A 27 15.56 1.84 -13.01
CA LEU A 27 16.61 2.64 -13.65
C LEU A 27 16.16 3.25 -14.99
N ARG A 28 15.15 2.67 -15.65
CA ARG A 28 14.54 3.23 -16.87
C ARG A 28 13.49 4.30 -16.62
N GLN A 29 13.15 4.63 -15.38
CA GLN A 29 12.12 5.65 -15.09
C GLN A 29 12.50 7.01 -15.67
N THR A 30 11.53 7.67 -16.33
CA THR A 30 11.74 8.92 -17.04
C THR A 30 11.09 10.12 -16.33
N GLY A 31 11.65 11.32 -16.54
CA GLY A 31 11.04 12.59 -16.11
C GLY A 31 11.15 12.89 -14.62
N VAL A 32 11.96 12.15 -13.89
CA VAL A 32 12.28 12.36 -12.47
C VAL A 32 13.77 12.11 -12.21
N GLU A 33 14.28 12.72 -11.15
CA GLU A 33 15.57 12.36 -10.57
C GLU A 33 15.35 11.28 -9.50
N LEU A 34 15.90 10.10 -9.72
CA LEU A 34 15.60 8.90 -8.96
C LEU A 34 16.66 8.61 -7.89
N ARG A 35 16.22 8.34 -6.66
CA ARG A 35 16.96 7.66 -5.60
C ARG A 35 16.28 6.35 -5.29
N ILE A 36 17.03 5.27 -5.07
CA ILE A 36 16.48 3.95 -4.70
C ILE A 36 17.09 3.55 -3.36
N ILE A 37 16.26 3.32 -2.36
CA ILE A 37 16.66 2.80 -1.06
C ILE A 37 16.08 1.39 -0.95
N ILE A 38 16.97 0.40 -0.84
CA ILE A 38 16.61 -1.01 -0.78
C ILE A 38 16.96 -1.54 0.59
N ARG A 39 16.00 -2.13 1.28
CA ARG A 39 16.27 -2.90 2.48
C ARG A 39 16.16 -4.39 2.16
N ASP A 40 17.28 -5.08 2.28
CA ASP A 40 17.30 -6.54 2.27
C ASP A 40 16.95 -7.06 3.66
N ASP A 41 15.88 -7.83 3.73
CA ASP A 41 15.31 -8.38 4.96
C ASP A 41 15.96 -9.74 5.32
N GLY A 42 17.29 -9.83 5.18
CA GLY A 42 18.07 -11.01 5.53
C GLY A 42 17.94 -12.15 4.53
N SER A 43 18.07 -11.88 3.24
CA SER A 43 18.06 -12.89 2.17
C SER A 43 19.12 -13.94 2.37
N LYS A 44 18.80 -15.19 1.96
CA LYS A 44 19.67 -16.36 2.05
C LYS A 44 20.02 -16.94 0.68
N ASP A 45 19.56 -16.32 -0.38
CA ASP A 45 19.84 -16.63 -1.78
C ASP A 45 20.82 -15.59 -2.38
N ASP A 46 20.98 -15.59 -3.68
CA ASP A 46 21.94 -14.70 -4.38
C ASP A 46 21.50 -13.24 -4.46
N THR A 47 20.38 -12.86 -3.82
CA THR A 47 19.85 -11.49 -3.81
C THR A 47 20.90 -10.47 -3.40
N ILE A 48 21.67 -10.73 -2.33
CA ILE A 48 22.68 -9.81 -1.79
C ILE A 48 23.78 -9.52 -2.81
N ASN A 49 24.26 -10.54 -3.54
CA ASN A 49 25.31 -10.34 -4.54
C ASN A 49 24.81 -9.49 -5.71
N ILE A 50 23.58 -9.77 -6.19
CA ILE A 50 22.95 -8.95 -7.24
C ILE A 50 22.83 -7.49 -6.77
N LEU A 51 22.36 -7.25 -5.55
CA LEU A 51 22.24 -5.90 -5.01
C LEU A 51 23.58 -5.19 -4.92
N ALA A 52 24.64 -5.89 -4.47
CA ALA A 52 25.99 -5.32 -4.36
C ALA A 52 26.54 -4.86 -5.73
N ASP A 53 26.28 -5.63 -6.79
CA ASP A 53 26.67 -5.27 -8.15
C ASP A 53 25.98 -3.96 -8.60
N TYR A 54 24.67 -3.83 -8.33
CA TYR A 54 23.95 -2.59 -8.66
C TYR A 54 24.41 -1.40 -7.82
N GLU A 55 24.64 -1.56 -6.51
CA GLU A 55 25.16 -0.50 -5.64
C GLU A 55 26.52 0.00 -6.11
N SER A 56 27.41 -0.91 -6.57
CA SER A 56 28.75 -0.56 -7.04
C SER A 56 28.75 0.25 -8.35
N THR A 57 27.72 0.10 -9.17
CA THR A 57 27.64 0.70 -10.52
C THR A 57 26.69 1.90 -10.59
N HIS A 58 25.82 2.10 -9.57
CA HIS A 58 24.80 3.15 -9.57
C HIS A 58 24.82 3.94 -8.25
N SER A 59 25.33 5.16 -8.28
CA SER A 59 25.47 6.03 -7.10
C SER A 59 24.14 6.49 -6.47
N ASN A 60 23.02 6.30 -7.16
CA ASN A 60 21.67 6.61 -6.68
C ASN A 60 20.97 5.42 -5.99
N ILE A 61 21.66 4.28 -5.82
CA ILE A 61 21.17 3.09 -5.11
C ILE A 61 21.85 3.01 -3.74
N ILE A 62 21.05 2.82 -2.70
CA ILE A 62 21.51 2.65 -1.30
C ILE A 62 20.95 1.34 -0.79
N ILE A 63 21.79 0.46 -0.25
CA ILE A 63 21.37 -0.84 0.26
C ILE A 63 21.55 -0.92 1.77
N ILE A 64 20.48 -1.25 2.47
CA ILE A 64 20.45 -1.53 3.89
C ILE A 64 20.34 -3.05 4.08
N ARG A 65 21.40 -3.66 4.59
CA ARG A 65 21.44 -5.09 4.93
C ARG A 65 21.07 -5.28 6.38
N ASP A 66 19.97 -5.97 6.67
CA ASP A 66 19.48 -6.13 8.04
C ASP A 66 18.88 -7.54 8.25
N VAL A 67 18.59 -7.89 9.50
CA VAL A 67 17.95 -9.16 9.85
C VAL A 67 16.48 -9.19 9.43
N ASN A 68 15.95 -10.39 9.15
CA ASN A 68 14.57 -10.59 8.76
C ASN A 68 13.60 -10.13 9.86
N CYS A 69 12.67 -9.26 9.49
CA CYS A 69 11.61 -8.78 10.37
C CYS A 69 10.22 -8.83 9.71
N GLY A 70 10.13 -9.35 8.49
CA GLY A 70 8.91 -9.42 7.70
C GLY A 70 8.61 -8.14 6.92
N ALA A 71 7.78 -8.25 5.88
CA ALA A 71 7.53 -7.16 4.93
C ALA A 71 7.00 -5.89 5.59
N GLU A 72 6.06 -6.02 6.53
CA GLU A 72 5.44 -4.88 7.22
C GLU A 72 6.49 -4.03 7.95
N GLU A 73 7.27 -4.64 8.85
CA GLU A 73 8.29 -3.92 9.61
C GLU A 73 9.45 -3.48 8.71
N SER A 74 9.74 -4.21 7.64
CA SER A 74 10.75 -3.82 6.65
C SER A 74 10.39 -2.48 5.99
N PHE A 75 9.15 -2.29 5.54
CA PHE A 75 8.70 -1.01 5.00
C PHE A 75 8.62 0.09 6.07
N ASN A 76 8.26 -0.23 7.31
CA ASN A 76 8.30 0.73 8.43
C ASN A 76 9.72 1.26 8.67
N LYS A 77 10.72 0.38 8.66
CA LYS A 77 12.15 0.76 8.77
C LYS A 77 12.61 1.59 7.59
N LEU A 78 12.21 1.24 6.35
CA LEU A 78 12.50 2.02 5.15
C LEU A 78 11.95 3.44 5.21
N CYS A 79 10.70 3.60 5.62
CA CYS A 79 10.08 4.92 5.78
C CYS A 79 10.84 5.78 6.81
N LYS A 80 11.16 5.21 7.97
CA LYS A 80 11.93 5.90 9.02
C LYS A 80 13.35 6.25 8.56
N TYR A 81 14.02 5.35 7.85
CA TYR A 81 15.32 5.62 7.28
C TYR A 81 15.26 6.77 6.27
N ALA A 82 14.29 6.73 5.34
CA ALA A 82 14.11 7.76 4.33
C ALA A 82 13.77 9.13 4.92
N LEU A 83 12.99 9.18 6.01
CA LEU A 83 12.66 10.43 6.70
C LEU A 83 13.90 11.11 7.29
N ASN A 84 14.93 10.34 7.68
CA ASN A 84 16.19 10.86 8.23
C ASN A 84 17.25 11.18 7.16
N GLN A 85 16.93 10.99 5.87
CA GLN A 85 17.79 11.37 4.76
C GLN A 85 17.42 12.77 4.22
N GLU A 86 18.23 13.27 3.30
CA GLU A 86 17.86 14.47 2.53
C GLU A 86 16.47 14.26 1.89
N PRO A 87 15.48 15.13 2.16
CA PRO A 87 14.13 14.93 1.67
C PRO A 87 14.05 15.00 0.14
N THR A 88 13.16 14.18 -0.43
CA THR A 88 12.75 14.24 -1.83
C THR A 88 11.29 14.69 -1.93
N ASP A 89 10.88 15.13 -3.12
CA ASP A 89 9.52 15.63 -3.33
C ASP A 89 8.47 14.54 -3.12
N TYR A 90 8.81 13.31 -3.60
CA TYR A 90 7.92 12.16 -3.57
C TYR A 90 8.65 10.88 -3.19
N TYR A 91 7.86 9.90 -2.74
CA TYR A 91 8.30 8.55 -2.35
C TYR A 91 7.39 7.52 -3.01
N ALA A 92 7.93 6.34 -3.32
CA ALA A 92 7.16 5.24 -3.89
C ALA A 92 7.52 3.92 -3.21
N PHE A 93 6.55 3.11 -2.85
CA PHE A 93 6.81 1.73 -2.42
C PHE A 93 7.06 0.83 -3.63
N CYS A 94 7.92 -0.17 -3.45
CA CYS A 94 8.30 -1.10 -4.49
C CYS A 94 8.47 -2.51 -3.94
N ASP A 95 7.82 -3.48 -4.59
CA ASP A 95 8.05 -4.90 -4.38
C ASP A 95 9.21 -5.38 -5.25
N LYS A 96 9.78 -6.56 -4.97
CA LYS A 96 11.03 -7.06 -5.59
C LYS A 96 10.83 -7.82 -6.91
N ASP A 97 9.59 -8.08 -7.31
CA ASP A 97 9.25 -9.12 -8.29
C ASP A 97 8.34 -8.66 -9.45
N ASP A 98 8.09 -7.35 -9.54
CA ASP A 98 7.31 -6.72 -10.61
C ASP A 98 8.21 -6.12 -11.70
N VAL A 99 7.61 -5.46 -12.69
CA VAL A 99 8.29 -4.60 -13.66
C VAL A 99 7.50 -3.31 -13.84
N TRP A 100 8.16 -2.14 -13.65
CA TRP A 100 7.52 -0.85 -13.82
C TRP A 100 7.62 -0.36 -15.26
N GLU A 101 6.55 0.22 -15.81
CA GLU A 101 6.61 0.95 -17.07
C GLU A 101 7.41 2.23 -16.90
N ASP A 102 8.13 2.66 -17.92
CA ASP A 102 9.14 3.74 -17.86
C ASP A 102 8.57 5.10 -17.47
N ASP A 103 7.26 5.30 -17.59
CA ASP A 103 6.56 6.55 -17.28
C ASP A 103 5.79 6.54 -15.94
N LYS A 104 5.83 5.44 -15.18
CA LYS A 104 5.05 5.28 -13.94
C LYS A 104 5.22 6.45 -12.97
N LEU A 105 6.46 6.79 -12.63
CA LEU A 105 6.73 7.88 -11.69
C LEU A 105 6.35 9.24 -12.27
N LYS A 106 6.61 9.48 -13.53
CA LYS A 106 6.24 10.71 -14.24
C LYS A 106 4.73 10.95 -14.23
N VAL A 107 3.93 9.92 -14.47
CA VAL A 107 2.46 10.01 -14.47
C VAL A 107 1.96 10.28 -13.05
N ALA A 108 2.45 9.53 -12.06
CA ALA A 108 2.07 9.71 -10.65
C ALA A 108 2.36 11.13 -10.15
N VAL A 109 3.57 11.61 -10.39
CA VAL A 109 4.01 12.95 -9.99
C VAL A 109 3.15 14.04 -10.64
N ARG A 110 2.85 13.95 -11.94
CA ARG A 110 1.98 14.93 -12.62
C ARG A 110 0.58 15.00 -12.02
N LYS A 111 0.05 13.89 -11.50
CA LYS A 111 -1.25 13.90 -10.82
C LYS A 111 -1.15 14.47 -9.42
N LEU A 112 -0.10 14.15 -8.68
CA LEU A 112 0.15 14.68 -7.33
C LEU A 112 0.44 16.18 -7.32
N GLN A 113 1.14 16.72 -8.33
CA GLN A 113 1.40 18.17 -8.48
C GLN A 113 0.15 19.05 -8.61
N LYS A 114 -1.00 18.45 -8.96
CA LYS A 114 -2.28 19.16 -9.02
C LYS A 114 -2.94 19.34 -7.65
N LEU A 115 -2.40 18.70 -6.63
CA LEU A 115 -2.94 18.71 -5.26
C LEU A 115 -2.18 19.73 -4.39
N ASN A 116 -2.81 20.09 -3.26
CA ASN A 116 -2.16 20.92 -2.26
C ASN A 116 -0.99 20.18 -1.60
N SER A 117 0.25 20.62 -1.87
CA SER A 117 1.48 19.97 -1.38
C SER A 117 1.67 20.07 0.13
N SER A 118 0.96 20.98 0.82
CA SER A 118 1.02 21.11 2.29
C SER A 118 0.27 20.01 3.04
N ARG A 119 -0.51 19.18 2.33
CA ARG A 119 -1.26 18.06 2.90
C ARG A 119 -0.64 16.71 2.50
N PRO A 120 -0.84 15.63 3.28
CA PRO A 120 -0.50 14.27 2.87
C PRO A 120 -1.24 13.88 1.59
N ASN A 121 -0.51 13.52 0.54
CA ASN A 121 -1.09 13.16 -0.75
C ASN A 121 -0.59 11.81 -1.21
N LEU A 122 -1.50 10.96 -1.67
CA LEU A 122 -1.25 9.64 -2.22
C LEU A 122 -1.82 9.53 -3.64
N TYR A 123 -1.01 9.03 -4.55
CA TYR A 123 -1.41 8.45 -5.83
C TYR A 123 -1.30 6.94 -5.75
N PHE A 124 -2.25 6.23 -6.33
CA PHE A 124 -2.12 4.81 -6.64
C PHE A 124 -2.81 4.49 -7.97
N SER A 125 -2.35 3.43 -8.63
CA SER A 125 -2.88 3.04 -9.94
C SER A 125 -3.48 1.65 -9.91
N ASN A 126 -4.14 1.30 -11.02
CA ASN A 126 -4.44 -0.08 -11.34
C ASN A 126 -3.14 -0.86 -11.60
N LEU A 127 -3.25 -2.18 -11.76
CA LEU A 127 -2.18 -3.11 -12.06
C LEU A 127 -2.50 -3.85 -13.36
N LYS A 128 -1.48 -4.07 -14.19
CA LYS A 128 -1.52 -5.03 -15.32
C LYS A 128 -1.04 -6.37 -14.81
N MET A 129 -1.94 -7.31 -14.60
CA MET A 129 -1.56 -8.67 -14.20
C MET A 129 -0.88 -9.39 -15.36
N VAL A 130 0.29 -9.94 -15.10
CA VAL A 130 1.09 -10.70 -16.08
C VAL A 130 1.49 -12.06 -15.50
N ASP A 131 1.78 -13.02 -16.37
CA ASP A 131 2.34 -14.30 -15.95
C ASP A 131 3.84 -14.19 -15.60
N GLU A 132 4.49 -15.31 -15.29
CA GLU A 132 5.93 -15.34 -14.96
C GLU A 132 6.82 -14.82 -16.09
N ASN A 133 6.36 -14.88 -17.36
CA ASN A 133 7.07 -14.44 -18.54
C ASN A 133 6.68 -13.02 -19.01
N LEU A 134 5.98 -12.27 -18.15
CA LEU A 134 5.47 -10.92 -18.42
C LEU A 134 4.39 -10.86 -19.52
N SER A 135 3.75 -11.98 -19.89
CA SER A 135 2.64 -11.98 -20.81
C SER A 135 1.39 -11.41 -20.13
N TYR A 136 0.77 -10.41 -20.76
CA TYR A 136 -0.42 -9.75 -20.22
C TYR A 136 -1.59 -10.73 -20.06
N MET A 137 -2.23 -10.69 -18.91
CA MET A 137 -3.40 -11.53 -18.59
C MET A 137 -4.69 -10.70 -18.53
N ARG A 138 -4.70 -9.64 -17.71
CA ARG A 138 -5.82 -8.72 -17.50
C ARG A 138 -5.42 -7.55 -16.62
N ASP A 139 -6.23 -6.51 -16.58
CA ASP A 139 -6.15 -5.52 -15.51
C ASP A 139 -6.67 -6.08 -14.19
N PHE A 140 -6.10 -5.61 -13.08
CA PHE A 140 -6.49 -6.09 -11.75
C PHE A 140 -7.90 -5.66 -11.39
N TYR A 141 -8.16 -4.34 -11.44
CA TYR A 141 -9.48 -3.77 -11.24
C TYR A 141 -10.18 -3.50 -12.56
N GLN A 142 -11.47 -3.84 -12.62
CA GLN A 142 -12.33 -3.46 -13.73
C GLN A 142 -12.89 -2.04 -13.52
N ASN A 143 -13.39 -1.41 -14.57
CA ASN A 143 -13.97 -0.07 -14.49
C ASN A 143 -15.07 0.02 -13.43
N GLY A 144 -14.98 1.04 -12.56
CA GLY A 144 -15.96 1.30 -11.52
C GLY A 144 -15.83 0.46 -10.24
N GLU A 145 -14.79 -0.40 -10.12
CA GLU A 145 -14.58 -1.20 -8.90
C GLU A 145 -13.90 -0.42 -7.76
N VAL A 146 -13.10 0.61 -8.11
CA VAL A 146 -12.31 1.37 -7.13
C VAL A 146 -13.03 2.65 -6.74
N PHE A 147 -13.13 2.88 -5.45
CA PHE A 147 -13.70 4.09 -4.86
C PHE A 147 -12.69 4.70 -3.90
N THR A 148 -12.49 6.01 -4.00
CA THR A 148 -11.61 6.79 -3.10
C THR A 148 -12.40 7.55 -2.01
N ASP A 149 -13.66 7.18 -1.76
CA ASP A 149 -14.48 7.76 -0.70
C ASP A 149 -13.89 7.40 0.68
N LYS A 150 -13.46 8.41 1.45
CA LYS A 150 -12.89 8.26 2.78
C LYS A 150 -13.78 7.47 3.75
N ASN A 151 -15.10 7.52 3.59
CA ASN A 151 -16.02 6.75 4.44
C ASN A 151 -15.87 5.23 4.25
N LYS A 152 -15.31 4.80 3.12
CA LYS A 152 -15.07 3.38 2.82
C LYS A 152 -13.71 2.87 3.29
N THR A 153 -12.80 3.76 3.66
CA THR A 153 -11.42 3.41 4.06
C THR A 153 -11.38 2.39 5.22
N LEU A 154 -12.32 2.45 6.15
CA LEU A 154 -12.39 1.52 7.29
C LEU A 154 -13.23 0.26 7.02
N VAL A 155 -13.61 0.01 5.80
CA VAL A 155 -14.35 -1.21 5.39
C VAL A 155 -13.74 -1.88 4.17
N GLN A 156 -13.02 -1.14 3.31
CA GLN A 156 -12.38 -1.66 2.10
C GLN A 156 -11.23 -0.75 1.67
N ILE A 157 -10.10 -1.36 1.35
CA ILE A 157 -8.93 -0.69 0.80
C ILE A 157 -8.63 -1.30 -0.57
N PHE A 158 -8.16 -0.46 -1.49
CA PHE A 158 -7.92 -0.82 -2.89
C PHE A 158 -6.45 -0.64 -3.30
N THR A 159 -5.58 -0.22 -2.39
CA THR A 159 -4.16 0.00 -2.68
C THR A 159 -3.35 -1.28 -2.63
N TYR A 160 -2.34 -1.34 -3.47
CA TYR A 160 -1.22 -2.27 -3.40
C TYR A 160 0.05 -1.45 -3.27
N GLY A 161 0.96 -1.85 -2.38
CA GLY A 161 2.16 -1.10 -2.05
C GLY A 161 2.92 -0.63 -3.29
N CYS A 162 3.19 -1.53 -4.23
CA CYS A 162 3.92 -1.24 -5.47
C CYS A 162 3.26 -0.16 -6.36
N THR A 163 1.95 0.14 -6.17
CA THR A 163 1.27 1.20 -6.92
C THR A 163 1.37 2.57 -6.29
N CYS A 164 1.74 2.65 -5.00
CA CYS A 164 1.70 3.86 -4.19
C CYS A 164 2.86 4.81 -4.53
N VAL A 165 2.51 6.07 -4.80
CA VAL A 165 3.44 7.21 -4.83
C VAL A 165 2.85 8.31 -3.96
N PHE A 166 3.65 8.90 -3.06
CA PHE A 166 3.16 9.85 -2.08
C PHE A 166 4.17 10.96 -1.81
N ASN A 167 3.72 12.10 -1.30
CA ASN A 167 4.56 13.25 -1.05
C ASN A 167 5.28 13.17 0.31
N HIS A 168 6.22 14.08 0.55
CA HIS A 168 6.99 14.15 1.80
C HIS A 168 6.09 14.31 3.04
N ARG A 169 5.00 15.09 2.94
CA ARG A 169 4.03 15.25 4.04
C ARG A 169 3.35 13.95 4.44
N ALA A 170 3.11 13.06 3.49
CA ALA A 170 2.58 11.73 3.77
C ALA A 170 3.62 10.84 4.48
N LEU A 171 4.91 10.92 4.10
CA LEU A 171 5.99 10.23 4.79
C LEU A 171 6.15 10.73 6.23
N GLU A 172 6.16 12.06 6.44
CA GLU A 172 6.20 12.64 7.80
C GLU A 172 5.04 12.14 8.65
N ALA A 173 3.81 12.18 8.11
CA ALA A 173 2.64 11.66 8.80
C ALA A 173 2.79 10.16 9.09
N TYR A 174 3.20 9.35 8.11
CA TYR A 174 3.42 7.91 8.29
C TYR A 174 4.34 7.60 9.47
N CYS A 175 5.45 8.32 9.61
CA CYS A 175 6.49 8.07 10.60
C CYS A 175 6.21 8.64 12.00
N LYS A 176 5.15 9.46 12.19
CA LYS A 176 4.76 9.96 13.54
C LYS A 176 4.40 8.82 14.50
N ILE A 177 3.93 7.67 14.00
CA ILE A 177 3.65 6.49 14.82
C ILE A 177 4.90 5.64 14.93
N ALA A 178 5.40 5.47 16.14
CA ALA A 178 6.66 4.76 16.40
C ALA A 178 6.59 3.28 15.99
N HIS A 179 5.46 2.62 16.23
CA HIS A 179 5.22 1.22 15.90
C HIS A 179 3.90 1.10 15.12
N ASN A 180 3.98 1.22 13.80
CA ASN A 180 2.84 0.96 12.94
C ASN A 180 2.55 -0.55 12.94
N GLN A 181 1.29 -0.91 13.19
CA GLN A 181 0.79 -2.29 13.25
C GLN A 181 -0.17 -2.59 12.09
N VAL A 182 -0.12 -1.79 11.04
CA VAL A 182 -0.96 -1.91 9.86
C VAL A 182 -0.06 -2.03 8.65
N LEU A 183 -0.40 -2.85 7.69
CA LEU A 183 0.34 -2.97 6.42
C LEU A 183 0.61 -1.58 5.84
N HIS A 184 1.83 -1.37 5.36
CA HIS A 184 2.35 -0.07 4.93
C HIS A 184 1.47 0.64 3.89
N ASP A 185 0.93 -0.10 2.94
CA ASP A 185 0.05 0.39 1.88
C ASP A 185 -1.34 0.78 2.41
N ASN A 186 -1.90 -0.02 3.31
CA ASN A 186 -3.16 0.27 3.98
C ASN A 186 -3.03 1.49 4.88
N TRP A 187 -1.90 1.61 5.58
CA TRP A 187 -1.65 2.73 6.49
C TRP A 187 -1.48 4.06 5.75
N ILE A 188 -0.66 4.10 4.70
CA ILE A 188 -0.48 5.33 3.92
C ILE A 188 -1.79 5.76 3.24
N TYR A 189 -2.60 4.78 2.77
CA TYR A 189 -3.92 5.05 2.21
C TYR A 189 -4.86 5.68 3.24
N ALA A 190 -4.94 5.10 4.44
CA ALA A 190 -5.79 5.60 5.51
C ALA A 190 -5.38 7.02 5.94
N LEU A 191 -4.08 7.26 6.14
CA LEU A 191 -3.55 8.58 6.46
C LEU A 191 -3.94 9.63 5.42
N CYS A 192 -3.66 9.37 4.14
CA CYS A 192 -3.97 10.33 3.08
C CYS A 192 -5.47 10.52 2.88
N SER A 193 -6.29 9.48 3.12
CA SER A 193 -7.75 9.59 3.04
C SER A 193 -8.32 10.53 4.10
N TYR A 194 -7.78 10.55 5.32
CA TYR A 194 -8.32 11.35 6.41
C TYR A 194 -7.60 12.67 6.65
N LEU A 195 -6.31 12.76 6.32
CA LEU A 195 -5.50 13.96 6.55
C LEU A 195 -5.26 14.79 5.29
N GLY A 196 -5.50 14.22 4.10
CA GLY A 196 -5.13 14.85 2.86
C GLY A 196 -5.95 14.41 1.65
N ASN A 197 -5.27 13.92 0.62
CA ASN A 197 -5.92 13.54 -0.63
C ASN A 197 -5.41 12.20 -1.16
N VAL A 198 -6.31 11.47 -1.81
CA VAL A 198 -6.02 10.22 -2.51
C VAL A 198 -6.48 10.34 -3.96
N VAL A 199 -5.61 10.00 -4.90
CA VAL A 199 -5.90 9.99 -6.34
C VAL A 199 -5.70 8.58 -6.88
N TYR A 200 -6.74 8.04 -7.51
CA TYR A 200 -6.69 6.77 -8.24
C TYR A 200 -6.49 6.99 -9.73
N ASP A 201 -5.62 6.17 -10.32
CA ASP A 201 -5.44 6.06 -11.76
C ASP A 201 -5.99 4.71 -12.26
N PRO A 202 -7.02 4.69 -13.12
CA PRO A 202 -7.54 3.43 -13.67
C PRO A 202 -6.56 2.75 -14.63
N ILE A 203 -5.51 3.45 -15.09
CA ILE A 203 -4.48 2.88 -15.97
C ILE A 203 -3.38 2.27 -15.10
N GLY A 204 -3.04 1.00 -15.38
CA GLY A 204 -1.92 0.33 -14.74
C GLY A 204 -0.60 0.72 -15.39
N HIS A 205 0.41 1.03 -14.57
CA HIS A 205 1.79 1.33 -14.98
C HIS A 205 2.80 0.34 -14.38
N ILE A 206 2.31 -0.82 -13.95
CA ILE A 206 3.09 -1.91 -13.38
C ILE A 206 2.64 -3.22 -14.00
N LEU A 207 3.60 -3.99 -14.46
CA LEU A 207 3.42 -5.39 -14.82
C LEU A 207 3.53 -6.21 -13.53
N TYR A 208 2.39 -6.48 -12.91
CA TYR A 208 2.27 -7.20 -11.64
C TYR A 208 2.37 -8.70 -11.88
N ARG A 209 3.53 -9.26 -11.56
CA ARG A 209 3.86 -10.65 -11.88
C ARG A 209 3.10 -11.63 -10.98
N GLN A 210 2.51 -12.65 -11.60
CA GLN A 210 1.83 -13.74 -10.89
C GLN A 210 2.74 -14.97 -10.86
N HIS A 211 3.14 -15.37 -9.66
CA HIS A 211 3.92 -16.59 -9.40
C HIS A 211 3.47 -17.25 -8.10
N GLY A 212 3.91 -18.50 -7.85
CA GLY A 212 3.45 -19.30 -6.70
C GLY A 212 3.68 -18.71 -5.31
N ASN A 213 4.56 -17.71 -5.19
CA ASN A 213 4.95 -17.08 -3.92
C ASN A 213 4.32 -15.70 -3.68
N ASN A 214 3.38 -15.25 -4.51
CA ASN A 214 2.70 -13.98 -4.28
C ASN A 214 1.84 -14.04 -3.01
N LEU A 215 1.92 -13.00 -2.18
CA LEU A 215 1.05 -12.84 -1.01
C LEU A 215 -0.41 -12.55 -1.42
N SER A 216 -0.61 -11.97 -2.61
CA SER A 216 -1.92 -11.63 -3.18
C SER A 216 -1.97 -12.01 -4.66
N GLY A 217 -3.16 -12.40 -5.16
CA GLY A 217 -3.36 -12.60 -6.61
C GLY A 217 -3.58 -14.02 -7.09
N HIS A 218 -3.63 -15.04 -6.25
CA HIS A 218 -3.93 -16.41 -6.68
C HIS A 218 -5.31 -16.52 -7.34
N LYS A 219 -5.33 -17.01 -8.59
CA LYS A 219 -6.56 -17.43 -9.27
C LYS A 219 -6.98 -18.80 -8.77
N GLU A 220 -8.00 -18.85 -7.95
CA GLU A 220 -8.88 -20.01 -7.91
C GLU A 220 -10.13 -19.72 -8.75
N THR A 221 -10.54 -20.66 -9.59
CA THR A 221 -11.73 -20.54 -10.42
C THR A 221 -12.81 -21.51 -9.90
N GLY A 222 -14.10 -21.14 -10.04
CA GLY A 222 -15.20 -22.03 -9.71
C GLY A 222 -15.58 -22.09 -8.22
N ILE A 223 -16.06 -23.27 -7.79
CA ILE A 223 -16.58 -23.53 -6.43
C ILE A 223 -15.50 -23.38 -5.36
N SER A 224 -14.22 -23.64 -5.69
CA SER A 224 -13.08 -23.44 -4.79
C SER A 224 -12.91 -21.94 -4.43
N LEU A 225 -13.13 -21.04 -5.37
CA LEU A 225 -13.09 -19.59 -5.17
C LEU A 225 -14.20 -19.12 -4.23
N ILE A 226 -15.40 -19.69 -4.34
CA ILE A 226 -16.50 -19.40 -3.42
C ILE A 226 -16.18 -19.91 -2.01
N LYS A 227 -15.67 -21.14 -1.88
CA LYS A 227 -15.24 -21.71 -0.59
C LYS A 227 -14.10 -20.92 0.03
N LEU A 228 -13.10 -20.47 -0.77
CA LEU A 228 -11.98 -19.67 -0.30
C LEU A 228 -12.45 -18.27 0.13
N ARG A 229 -13.32 -17.64 -0.67
CA ARG A 229 -13.91 -16.32 -0.32
C ARG A 229 -14.78 -16.40 0.94
N LEU A 230 -15.59 -17.42 1.06
CA LEU A 230 -16.37 -17.70 2.28
C LEU A 230 -15.43 -18.01 3.44
N GLY A 231 -14.42 -18.89 3.25
CA GLY A 231 -13.45 -19.21 4.27
C GLY A 231 -12.64 -18.00 4.75
N ARG A 232 -12.23 -17.09 3.85
CA ARG A 232 -11.57 -15.83 4.20
C ARG A 232 -12.53 -14.84 4.88
N ALA A 233 -13.77 -14.75 4.39
CA ALA A 233 -14.81 -13.93 5.03
C ALA A 233 -15.15 -14.41 6.45
N PHE A 234 -15.16 -15.73 6.66
CA PHE A 234 -15.48 -16.34 7.97
C PHE A 234 -14.25 -16.48 8.89
N LYS A 235 -13.04 -16.71 8.37
CA LYS A 235 -11.83 -16.89 9.18
C LYS A 235 -11.17 -15.58 9.63
N GLY A 236 -11.68 -14.43 9.23
CA GLY A 236 -11.19 -13.14 9.73
C GLY A 236 -9.80 -12.71 9.21
N ASN A 237 -9.16 -13.49 8.36
CA ASN A 237 -7.80 -13.22 7.86
C ASN A 237 -7.84 -12.51 6.49
N LEU A 238 -8.38 -11.29 6.43
CA LEU A 238 -8.32 -10.45 5.24
C LEU A 238 -7.09 -9.50 5.21
N GLY A 239 -6.15 -9.64 6.14
CA GLY A 239 -4.97 -8.78 6.19
C GLY A 239 -5.23 -7.32 6.56
N HIS A 240 -6.49 -6.95 6.82
CA HIS A 240 -6.88 -5.59 7.20
C HIS A 240 -7.43 -5.61 8.64
N ASP A 241 -6.65 -5.11 9.57
CA ASP A 241 -7.14 -4.84 10.94
C ASP A 241 -7.66 -3.41 11.01
N PHE A 242 -8.93 -3.23 10.64
CA PHE A 242 -9.56 -1.92 10.65
C PHE A 242 -9.70 -1.33 12.06
N GLU A 243 -9.79 -2.18 13.09
CA GLU A 243 -9.81 -1.71 14.48
C GLU A 243 -8.47 -1.08 14.86
N THR A 244 -7.35 -1.75 14.57
CA THR A 244 -6.00 -1.22 14.82
C THR A 244 -5.75 0.03 14.00
N MET A 245 -6.11 0.03 12.73
CA MET A 245 -6.03 1.21 11.86
C MET A 245 -6.82 2.40 12.44
N ALA A 246 -8.06 2.18 12.87
CA ALA A 246 -8.87 3.23 13.48
C ALA A 246 -8.25 3.75 14.78
N LYS A 247 -7.70 2.87 15.64
CA LYS A 247 -6.98 3.27 16.85
C LYS A 247 -5.77 4.13 16.55
N GLN A 248 -4.99 3.76 15.53
CA GLN A 248 -3.82 4.55 15.09
C GLN A 248 -4.24 5.91 14.50
N LEU A 249 -5.34 5.98 13.74
CA LEU A 249 -5.89 7.25 13.24
C LEU A 249 -6.28 8.21 14.36
N LEU A 250 -6.72 7.73 15.52
CA LEU A 250 -7.03 8.59 16.66
C LEU A 250 -5.81 9.34 17.23
N PHE A 251 -4.58 8.94 16.88
CA PHE A 251 -3.40 9.74 17.17
C PHE A 251 -3.46 11.11 16.49
N TYR A 252 -4.10 11.19 15.33
CA TYR A 252 -4.27 12.40 14.51
C TYR A 252 -5.62 13.09 14.73
N ARG A 253 -6.32 12.82 15.83
CA ARG A 253 -7.68 13.34 16.11
C ARG A 253 -7.82 14.86 15.97
N ASN A 254 -6.75 15.62 16.23
CA ASN A 254 -6.75 17.09 16.12
C ASN A 254 -6.56 17.59 14.67
N GLU A 255 -6.13 16.71 13.78
CA GLU A 255 -5.90 16.98 12.36
C GLU A 255 -7.06 16.43 11.49
N ILE A 256 -7.85 15.47 12.02
CA ILE A 256 -8.97 14.81 11.33
C ILE A 256 -10.24 15.64 11.52
N GLU A 257 -11.06 15.77 10.46
CA GLU A 257 -12.34 16.46 10.52
C GLU A 257 -13.28 15.82 11.56
N HIS A 258 -13.94 16.64 12.36
CA HIS A 258 -14.81 16.19 13.46
C HIS A 258 -15.91 15.20 13.01
N GLN A 259 -16.45 15.39 11.79
CA GLN A 259 -17.47 14.49 11.24
C GLN A 259 -16.97 13.06 10.99
N ASP A 260 -15.66 12.88 10.73
CA ASP A 260 -15.05 11.58 10.45
C ASP A 260 -14.64 10.87 11.75
N LEU A 261 -14.29 11.64 12.79
CA LEU A 261 -13.92 11.08 14.10
C LEU A 261 -15.01 10.20 14.69
N LYS A 262 -16.28 10.48 14.40
CA LYS A 262 -17.38 9.64 14.89
C LYS A 262 -17.28 8.20 14.38
N LEU A 263 -17.08 8.01 13.08
CA LEU A 263 -16.92 6.68 12.48
C LEU A 263 -15.63 6.00 12.99
N ILE A 264 -14.51 6.71 13.00
CA ILE A 264 -13.23 6.21 13.47
C ILE A 264 -13.33 5.73 14.93
N ASN A 265 -13.94 6.52 15.82
CA ASN A 265 -14.14 6.11 17.21
C ASN A 265 -15.01 4.85 17.34
N HIS A 266 -16.07 4.74 16.56
CA HIS A 266 -16.92 3.53 16.61
C HIS A 266 -16.16 2.30 16.12
N VAL A 267 -15.35 2.40 15.05
CA VAL A 267 -14.51 1.29 14.59
C VAL A 267 -13.42 0.96 15.62
N ALA A 268 -12.75 1.95 16.19
CA ALA A 268 -11.68 1.75 17.17
C ALA A 268 -12.11 1.03 18.46
N PHE A 269 -13.38 1.16 18.84
CA PHE A 269 -13.87 0.67 20.15
C PHE A 269 -15.04 -0.30 20.07
N TYR A 270 -15.40 -0.83 18.88
CA TYR A 270 -16.59 -1.67 18.72
C TYR A 270 -16.54 -2.96 19.55
N ARG A 271 -15.36 -3.56 19.77
CA ARG A 271 -15.22 -4.75 20.63
C ARG A 271 -15.53 -4.47 22.10
N LYS A 272 -15.23 -3.26 22.56
CA LYS A 272 -15.37 -2.85 23.98
C LYS A 272 -16.68 -2.16 24.28
N LYS A 273 -17.36 -1.57 23.29
CA LYS A 273 -18.56 -0.73 23.48
C LYS A 273 -19.74 -1.24 22.64
N MET A 274 -20.76 -1.77 23.29
CA MET A 274 -21.97 -2.27 22.62
C MET A 274 -22.64 -1.21 21.73
N LEU A 275 -22.68 0.05 22.17
CA LEU A 275 -23.22 1.16 21.36
C LEU A 275 -22.43 1.37 20.06
N SER A 276 -21.10 1.22 20.09
CA SER A 276 -20.28 1.29 18.88
C SER A 276 -20.58 0.14 17.93
N LYS A 277 -20.77 -1.06 18.46
CA LYS A 277 -21.14 -2.24 17.68
C LYS A 277 -22.50 -2.05 16.99
N LEU A 278 -23.51 -1.61 17.73
CA LEU A 278 -24.83 -1.30 17.19
C LEU A 278 -24.77 -0.20 16.13
N PHE A 279 -23.98 0.86 16.37
CA PHE A 279 -23.79 1.92 15.40
C PHE A 279 -23.23 1.37 14.07
N LEU A 280 -22.18 0.53 14.09
CA LEU A 280 -21.60 -0.03 12.88
C LEU A 280 -22.57 -0.96 12.14
N LEU A 281 -23.39 -1.72 12.86
CA LEU A 281 -24.41 -2.60 12.25
C LEU A 281 -25.50 -1.80 11.52
N CYS A 282 -25.88 -0.62 12.04
CA CYS A 282 -26.93 0.22 11.48
C CYS A 282 -26.40 1.31 10.52
N SER A 283 -25.10 1.64 10.53
CA SER A 283 -24.54 2.77 9.81
C SER A 283 -24.61 2.59 8.29
N LEU A 284 -25.11 3.62 7.61
CA LEU A 284 -25.07 3.72 6.14
C LEU A 284 -23.69 4.14 5.61
N LYS A 285 -22.86 4.79 6.44
CA LYS A 285 -21.50 5.17 6.09
C LYS A 285 -20.52 3.99 6.18
N PHE A 286 -20.80 3.00 7.02
CA PHE A 286 -19.97 1.81 7.21
C PHE A 286 -20.42 0.71 6.23
N ARG A 287 -20.18 0.94 4.92
CA ARG A 287 -20.58 0.05 3.82
C ARG A 287 -19.57 0.08 2.68
N THR A 288 -19.40 -1.06 2.01
CA THR A 288 -18.61 -1.17 0.77
C THR A 288 -19.41 -0.72 -0.45
N GLY A 289 -20.74 -0.77 -0.39
CA GLY A 289 -21.64 -0.56 -1.52
C GLY A 289 -22.01 -1.85 -2.28
N ASN A 290 -21.47 -3.00 -1.84
CA ASN A 290 -21.87 -4.32 -2.32
C ASN A 290 -22.60 -5.06 -1.20
N LEU A 291 -23.85 -5.46 -1.44
CA LEU A 291 -24.71 -6.06 -0.43
C LEU A 291 -24.09 -7.28 0.26
N PHE A 292 -23.48 -8.19 -0.51
CA PHE A 292 -22.85 -9.39 0.04
C PHE A 292 -21.63 -9.04 0.91
N LYS A 293 -20.75 -8.16 0.46
CA LYS A 293 -19.60 -7.68 1.25
C LYS A 293 -20.07 -6.97 2.52
N ASP A 294 -21.14 -6.17 2.44
CA ASP A 294 -21.71 -5.45 3.58
C ASP A 294 -22.25 -6.41 4.63
N LEU A 295 -22.93 -7.49 4.22
CA LEU A 295 -23.38 -8.56 5.12
C LEU A 295 -22.19 -9.26 5.79
N CYS A 296 -21.15 -9.59 5.05
CA CYS A 296 -19.92 -10.19 5.59
C CYS A 296 -19.25 -9.29 6.63
N ILE A 297 -19.13 -7.98 6.36
CA ILE A 297 -18.55 -7.02 7.31
C ILE A 297 -19.41 -6.90 8.58
N LYS A 298 -20.72 -6.79 8.44
CA LYS A 298 -21.63 -6.74 9.61
C LYS A 298 -21.55 -8.02 10.43
N TYR A 299 -21.47 -9.19 9.80
CA TYR A 299 -21.23 -10.45 10.48
C TYR A 299 -19.90 -10.46 11.24
N ARG A 300 -18.81 -9.96 10.64
CA ARG A 300 -17.53 -9.81 11.32
C ARG A 300 -17.61 -8.86 12.51
N VAL A 301 -18.33 -7.75 12.40
CA VAL A 301 -18.62 -6.85 13.55
C VAL A 301 -19.31 -7.62 14.68
N MET A 302 -20.31 -8.46 14.37
CA MET A 302 -20.99 -9.28 15.39
C MET A 302 -20.03 -10.25 16.09
N LEU A 303 -19.13 -10.87 15.35
CA LEU A 303 -18.14 -11.84 15.85
C LEU A 303 -16.88 -11.20 16.47
N ASN A 304 -16.77 -9.87 16.55
CA ASN A 304 -15.58 -9.17 17.00
C ASN A 304 -14.31 -9.46 16.16
N SER A 305 -14.45 -9.61 14.84
CA SER A 305 -13.38 -10.01 13.91
C SER A 305 -13.19 -9.02 12.74
N LEU A 306 -13.49 -7.74 12.96
CA LEU A 306 -13.34 -6.67 11.97
C LEU A 306 -11.88 -6.33 11.72
#